data_3d7ba11c324478bd9fedaf6f2cf7d55d
#
_entry.id   3d7ba11c324478bd9fedaf6f2cf7d55d
#
_cell.length_a   1.000
_cell.length_b   1.000
_cell.length_c   1.000
_cell.angle_alpha   90.00
_cell.angle_beta   90.00
_cell.angle_gamma   90.00
#
_symmetry.space_group_name_H-M   'P 1'
#
loop_
_entity.id
_entity.type
_entity.pdbx_description
1 polymer ?
#
loop_
_entity_poly.entity_id
_entity_poly.type
_entity_poly.pdbx_seq_one_letter_code
_entity_poly.pdbx_strand_id
1 'polypeptide(L)'
;MTILFLFLIYLLSRQAAALVLASSASAQTAPPTVVIDSGHGGNDPGKIGVDGSLEKDLNLTIARKLKYYLEASGVQVIMTRDSDTGLYKETDSHKKTADLKARCQLINDTAPALTIRIHQNSYHEEAINGGQVFYYKTSEKGKRLADILQKRFDFVLGENNRRQAKPNDTYYLLLHVKSPIVIVECGFLSNWDEAARLNSTDYQDRLAWTLHMGILRYLNTQ
;
A
#
# COMPACT_ATOMS: atom_id res chain seq x y z
N MET A 1 -3.70 -11.17 -61.39
CA MET A 1 -3.02 -10.19 -60.53
C MET A 1 -3.73 -9.99 -59.17
N THR A 2 -5.04 -9.86 -59.12
CA THR A 2 -5.80 -9.62 -57.87
C THR A 2 -5.66 -10.73 -56.80
N ILE A 3 -5.69 -12.00 -57.19
CA ILE A 3 -5.56 -13.15 -56.26
C ILE A 3 -4.17 -13.18 -55.62
N LEU A 4 -3.12 -12.91 -56.36
CA LEU A 4 -1.74 -12.87 -55.84
C LEU A 4 -1.56 -11.71 -54.83
N PHE A 5 -2.18 -10.57 -55.09
CA PHE A 5 -2.14 -9.40 -54.19
C PHE A 5 -2.89 -9.69 -52.87
N LEU A 6 -4.08 -10.30 -52.92
CA LEU A 6 -4.84 -10.70 -51.75
C LEU A 6 -4.09 -11.76 -50.90
N PHE A 7 -3.42 -12.70 -51.56
CA PHE A 7 -2.60 -13.70 -50.88
C PHE A 7 -1.40 -13.07 -50.18
N LEU A 8 -0.75 -12.09 -50.79
CA LEU A 8 0.37 -11.34 -50.18
C LEU A 8 -0.10 -10.55 -48.94
N ILE A 9 -1.25 -9.87 -49.01
CA ILE A 9 -1.84 -9.16 -47.88
C ILE A 9 -2.15 -10.14 -46.74
N TYR A 10 -2.70 -11.31 -47.05
CA TYR A 10 -2.98 -12.34 -46.05
C TYR A 10 -1.71 -12.85 -45.35
N LEU A 11 -0.62 -13.09 -46.07
CA LEU A 11 0.66 -13.51 -45.52
C LEU A 11 1.27 -12.41 -44.63
N LEU A 12 1.22 -11.14 -45.05
CA LEU A 12 1.74 -10.02 -44.27
C LEU A 12 0.92 -9.81 -43.00
N SER A 13 -0.41 -9.94 -43.07
CA SER A 13 -1.27 -9.84 -41.88
C SER A 13 -1.00 -10.97 -40.86
N ARG A 14 -0.78 -12.19 -41.34
CA ARG A 14 -0.39 -13.33 -40.47
C ARG A 14 0.96 -13.12 -39.81
N GLN A 15 1.97 -12.59 -40.53
CA GLN A 15 3.27 -12.30 -39.95
C GLN A 15 3.19 -11.18 -38.93
N ALA A 16 2.43 -10.11 -39.21
CA ALA A 16 2.19 -9.02 -38.26
C ALA A 16 1.48 -9.53 -36.98
N ALA A 17 0.46 -10.36 -37.12
CA ALA A 17 -0.22 -10.97 -35.98
C ALA A 17 0.72 -11.87 -35.15
N ALA A 18 1.55 -12.68 -35.81
CA ALA A 18 2.54 -13.52 -35.12
C ALA A 18 3.59 -12.70 -34.37
N LEU A 19 4.07 -11.58 -34.94
CA LEU A 19 4.98 -10.66 -34.28
C LEU A 19 4.35 -9.97 -33.06
N VAL A 20 3.10 -9.54 -33.16
CA VAL A 20 2.35 -8.96 -32.03
C VAL A 20 2.16 -10.00 -30.92
N LEU A 21 1.77 -11.22 -31.26
CA LEU A 21 1.62 -12.29 -30.27
C LEU A 21 2.96 -12.68 -29.62
N ALA A 22 4.05 -12.76 -30.39
CA ALA A 22 5.38 -13.04 -29.88
C ALA A 22 5.90 -11.91 -28.98
N SER A 23 5.67 -10.65 -29.33
CA SER A 23 6.03 -9.50 -28.47
C SER A 23 5.21 -9.45 -27.17
N SER A 24 3.93 -9.82 -27.23
CA SER A 24 3.09 -9.93 -26.03
C SER A 24 3.51 -11.09 -25.12
N ALA A 25 3.93 -12.21 -25.68
CA ALA A 25 4.41 -13.37 -24.91
C ALA A 25 5.78 -13.14 -24.26
N SER A 26 6.67 -12.36 -24.90
CA SER A 26 8.00 -12.06 -24.34
C SER A 26 7.97 -11.00 -23.23
N ALA A 27 6.87 -10.28 -23.06
CA ALA A 27 6.69 -9.23 -22.06
C ALA A 27 6.00 -9.70 -20.76
N GLN A 28 5.71 -11.00 -20.63
CA GLN A 28 5.08 -11.52 -19.41
C GLN A 28 6.14 -11.74 -18.32
N THR A 29 6.66 -10.64 -17.78
CA THR A 29 7.34 -10.67 -16.47
C THR A 29 6.33 -11.10 -15.41
N ALA A 30 6.77 -11.93 -14.44
CA ALA A 30 5.90 -12.30 -13.32
C ALA A 30 5.27 -11.05 -12.69
N PRO A 31 4.00 -11.11 -12.27
CA PRO A 31 3.33 -9.96 -11.67
C PRO A 31 4.12 -9.46 -10.45
N PRO A 32 4.26 -8.14 -10.29
CA PRO A 32 4.97 -7.59 -9.14
C PRO A 32 4.25 -7.98 -7.84
N THR A 33 5.02 -8.37 -6.83
CA THR A 33 4.49 -8.67 -5.50
C THR A 33 4.54 -7.43 -4.62
N VAL A 34 3.43 -7.08 -4.00
CA VAL A 34 3.29 -6.00 -3.01
C VAL A 34 2.90 -6.62 -1.66
N VAL A 35 3.58 -6.20 -0.60
CA VAL A 35 3.14 -6.54 0.77
C VAL A 35 2.32 -5.39 1.33
N ILE A 36 1.13 -5.70 1.85
CA ILE A 36 0.33 -4.79 2.65
C ILE A 36 0.45 -5.21 4.12
N ASP A 37 1.03 -4.34 4.92
CA ASP A 37 1.15 -4.53 6.35
C ASP A 37 0.07 -3.71 7.07
N SER A 38 -0.97 -4.38 7.53
CA SER A 38 -2.02 -3.79 8.36
C SER A 38 -1.51 -3.67 9.80
N GLY A 39 -1.20 -2.43 10.23
CA GLY A 39 -0.65 -2.15 11.54
C GLY A 39 -1.52 -2.67 12.69
N HIS A 40 -0.89 -3.01 13.83
CA HIS A 40 -1.54 -3.54 15.03
C HIS A 40 -2.26 -4.89 14.79
N GLY A 41 -3.15 -5.30 15.71
CA GLY A 41 -3.93 -6.54 15.61
C GLY A 41 -3.86 -7.40 16.87
N GLY A 42 -4.87 -8.25 17.07
CA GLY A 42 -5.00 -9.06 18.28
C GLY A 42 -5.08 -8.20 19.53
N ASN A 43 -4.15 -8.41 20.47
CA ASN A 43 -4.11 -7.68 21.74
C ASN A 43 -3.62 -6.22 21.63
N ASP A 44 -3.08 -5.80 20.48
CA ASP A 44 -2.66 -4.42 20.24
C ASP A 44 -3.75 -3.68 19.45
N PRO A 45 -4.59 -2.86 20.10
CA PRO A 45 -5.64 -2.10 19.42
C PRO A 45 -5.10 -0.95 18.57
N GLY A 46 -3.83 -0.56 18.74
CA GLY A 46 -3.31 0.71 18.24
C GLY A 46 -3.84 1.89 19.03
N LYS A 47 -4.10 3.01 18.35
CA LYS A 47 -4.78 4.15 18.93
C LYS A 47 -6.28 3.90 19.03
N ILE A 48 -6.89 4.41 20.08
CA ILE A 48 -8.35 4.45 20.22
C ILE A 48 -8.78 5.85 19.81
N GLY A 49 -9.67 5.92 18.85
CA GLY A 49 -10.21 7.18 18.32
C GLY A 49 -11.05 7.92 19.36
N VAL A 50 -11.24 9.22 19.13
CA VAL A 50 -12.13 10.04 19.97
C VAL A 50 -13.59 9.54 19.98
N ASP A 51 -13.97 8.79 18.93
CA ASP A 51 -15.26 8.13 18.73
C ASP A 51 -15.29 6.66 19.24
N GLY A 52 -14.19 6.17 19.83
CA GLY A 52 -14.03 4.80 20.31
C GLY A 52 -13.59 3.80 19.26
N SER A 53 -13.39 4.20 18.00
CA SER A 53 -12.89 3.31 16.95
C SER A 53 -11.48 2.80 17.25
N LEU A 54 -11.18 1.56 16.85
CA LEU A 54 -9.86 0.96 17.04
C LEU A 54 -9.01 1.09 15.77
N GLU A 55 -7.81 1.58 15.90
CA GLU A 55 -6.87 1.73 14.79
C GLU A 55 -6.66 0.42 14.03
N LYS A 56 -6.51 -0.70 14.76
CA LYS A 56 -6.31 -2.02 14.16
C LYS A 56 -7.41 -2.43 13.17
N ASP A 57 -8.67 -2.08 13.46
CA ASP A 57 -9.83 -2.46 12.66
C ASP A 57 -9.91 -1.61 11.37
N LEU A 58 -9.65 -0.31 11.51
CA LEU A 58 -9.58 0.61 10.37
C LEU A 58 -8.42 0.25 9.43
N ASN A 59 -7.24 -0.05 10.00
CA ASN A 59 -6.07 -0.50 9.24
C ASN A 59 -6.39 -1.75 8.42
N LEU A 60 -7.04 -2.75 9.03
CA LEU A 60 -7.40 -4.00 8.36
C LEU A 60 -8.44 -3.77 7.25
N THR A 61 -9.44 -2.94 7.52
CA THR A 61 -10.50 -2.64 6.56
C THR A 61 -9.94 -1.94 5.31
N ILE A 62 -9.11 -0.91 5.50
CA ILE A 62 -8.47 -0.19 4.39
C ILE A 62 -7.49 -1.12 3.64
N ALA A 63 -6.74 -1.96 4.37
CA ALA A 63 -5.80 -2.92 3.78
C ALA A 63 -6.51 -3.94 2.86
N ARG A 64 -7.66 -4.48 3.28
CA ARG A 64 -8.46 -5.42 2.47
C ARG A 64 -9.01 -4.77 1.20
N LYS A 65 -9.49 -3.52 1.31
CA LYS A 65 -9.95 -2.76 0.14
C LYS A 65 -8.80 -2.48 -0.84
N LEU A 66 -7.62 -2.11 -0.32
CA LEU A 66 -6.43 -1.89 -1.13
C LEU A 66 -5.98 -3.18 -1.83
N LYS A 67 -5.99 -4.31 -1.11
CA LYS A 67 -5.71 -5.64 -1.70
C LYS A 67 -6.63 -5.91 -2.89
N TYR A 68 -7.95 -5.73 -2.71
CA TYR A 68 -8.92 -5.95 -3.78
C TYR A 68 -8.60 -5.15 -5.05
N TYR A 69 -8.29 -3.86 -4.94
CA TYR A 69 -7.94 -3.02 -6.09
C TYR A 69 -6.62 -3.40 -6.76
N LEU A 70 -5.60 -3.77 -5.97
CA LEU A 70 -4.30 -4.18 -6.50
C LEU A 70 -4.40 -5.51 -7.25
N GLU A 71 -5.09 -6.51 -6.68
CA GLU A 71 -5.29 -7.81 -7.31
C GLU A 71 -6.12 -7.69 -8.61
N ALA A 72 -7.15 -6.83 -8.62
CA ALA A 72 -7.92 -6.52 -9.82
C ALA A 72 -7.06 -5.88 -10.93
N SER A 73 -5.92 -5.29 -10.58
CA SER A 73 -4.95 -4.71 -11.52
C SER A 73 -3.78 -5.64 -11.86
N GLY A 74 -3.86 -6.93 -11.51
CA GLY A 74 -2.83 -7.92 -11.82
C GLY A 74 -1.59 -7.87 -10.93
N VAL A 75 -1.65 -7.22 -9.76
CA VAL A 75 -0.59 -7.19 -8.76
C VAL A 75 -0.78 -8.35 -7.79
N GLN A 76 0.27 -9.12 -7.52
CA GLN A 76 0.24 -10.13 -6.47
C GLN A 76 0.32 -9.45 -5.10
N VAL A 77 -0.62 -9.75 -4.19
CA VAL A 77 -0.67 -9.14 -2.86
C VAL A 77 -0.50 -10.17 -1.76
N ILE A 78 0.41 -9.89 -0.83
CA ILE A 78 0.57 -10.62 0.42
C ILE A 78 0.24 -9.66 1.56
N MET A 79 -0.67 -10.07 2.45
CA MET A 79 -0.97 -9.33 3.67
C MET A 79 -0.21 -9.93 4.85
N THR A 80 0.32 -9.10 5.75
CA THR A 80 0.94 -9.59 7.00
C THR A 80 -0.10 -10.21 7.93
N ARG A 81 -1.31 -9.68 7.93
CA ARG A 81 -2.50 -10.29 8.57
C ARG A 81 -3.75 -9.96 7.75
N ASP A 82 -4.69 -10.89 7.72
CA ASP A 82 -5.99 -10.75 7.05
C ASP A 82 -7.18 -10.85 8.03
N SER A 83 -6.88 -10.98 9.32
CA SER A 83 -7.84 -11.07 10.42
C SER A 83 -7.37 -10.24 11.62
N ASP A 84 -8.18 -10.18 12.69
CA ASP A 84 -7.79 -9.49 13.94
C ASP A 84 -6.83 -10.38 14.76
N THR A 85 -5.61 -10.55 14.23
CA THR A 85 -4.54 -11.32 14.89
C THR A 85 -3.25 -10.52 14.87
N GLY A 86 -2.38 -10.75 15.86
CA GLY A 86 -0.96 -10.37 15.79
C GLY A 86 -0.13 -11.54 15.29
N LEU A 87 1.10 -11.27 14.88
CA LEU A 87 2.07 -12.27 14.41
C LEU A 87 2.98 -12.78 15.55
N TYR A 88 2.52 -12.70 16.78
CA TYR A 88 3.18 -13.19 17.98
C TYR A 88 2.56 -14.51 18.45
N LYS A 89 3.27 -15.26 19.28
CA LYS A 89 2.75 -16.42 20.00
C LYS A 89 2.18 -15.98 21.35
N GLU A 90 1.17 -16.68 21.85
CA GLU A 90 0.62 -16.39 23.19
C GLU A 90 1.66 -16.53 24.31
N THR A 91 2.70 -17.36 24.09
CA THR A 91 3.83 -17.58 25.02
C THR A 91 4.88 -16.48 24.99
N ASP A 92 4.82 -15.54 24.05
CA ASP A 92 5.82 -14.48 23.95
C ASP A 92 5.66 -13.46 25.08
N SER A 93 6.74 -13.25 25.85
CA SER A 93 6.80 -12.30 26.95
C SER A 93 6.67 -10.84 26.52
N HIS A 94 7.10 -10.52 25.28
CA HIS A 94 7.06 -9.19 24.68
C HIS A 94 6.34 -9.23 23.33
N LYS A 95 5.01 -9.46 23.36
CA LYS A 95 4.17 -9.66 22.18
C LYS A 95 4.36 -8.59 21.09
N LYS A 96 4.41 -7.31 21.45
CA LYS A 96 4.62 -6.21 20.49
C LYS A 96 5.95 -6.31 19.75
N THR A 97 7.03 -6.63 20.45
CA THR A 97 8.35 -6.82 19.84
C THR A 97 8.39 -8.06 18.95
N ALA A 98 7.77 -9.16 19.41
CA ALA A 98 7.65 -10.39 18.63
C ALA A 98 6.86 -10.16 17.34
N ASP A 99 5.73 -9.45 17.41
CA ASP A 99 4.91 -9.05 16.26
C ASP A 99 5.71 -8.26 15.22
N LEU A 100 6.40 -7.20 15.64
CA LEU A 100 7.21 -6.37 14.74
C LEU A 100 8.33 -7.18 14.06
N LYS A 101 9.00 -8.08 14.79
CA LYS A 101 10.03 -8.97 14.23
C LYS A 101 9.44 -9.94 13.21
N ALA A 102 8.30 -10.56 13.52
CA ALA A 102 7.64 -11.50 12.63
C ALA A 102 7.16 -10.82 11.33
N ARG A 103 6.63 -9.59 11.42
CA ARG A 103 6.27 -8.79 10.24
C ARG A 103 7.49 -8.49 9.37
N CYS A 104 8.61 -8.03 9.97
CA CYS A 104 9.85 -7.80 9.25
C CYS A 104 10.37 -9.07 8.56
N GLN A 105 10.32 -10.21 9.25
CA GLN A 105 10.74 -11.49 8.70
C GLN A 105 9.90 -11.86 7.48
N LEU A 106 8.56 -11.84 7.62
CA LEU A 106 7.63 -12.14 6.53
C LEU A 106 7.89 -11.24 5.30
N ILE A 107 8.03 -9.93 5.52
CA ILE A 107 8.27 -8.98 4.43
C ILE A 107 9.63 -9.25 3.76
N ASN A 108 10.68 -9.48 4.54
CA ASN A 108 12.01 -9.73 4.00
C ASN A 108 12.10 -11.08 3.26
N ASP A 109 11.42 -12.12 3.74
CA ASP A 109 11.36 -13.43 3.08
C ASP A 109 10.54 -13.37 1.78
N THR A 110 9.51 -12.53 1.75
CA THR A 110 8.72 -12.27 0.54
C THR A 110 9.53 -11.53 -0.52
N ALA A 111 10.48 -10.67 -0.13
CA ALA A 111 11.27 -9.80 -1.00
C ALA A 111 10.40 -9.03 -2.03
N PRO A 112 9.35 -8.29 -1.61
CA PRO A 112 8.39 -7.67 -2.52
C PRO A 112 8.99 -6.48 -3.28
N ALA A 113 8.34 -6.07 -4.36
CA ALA A 113 8.68 -4.83 -5.08
C ALA A 113 8.54 -3.59 -4.19
N LEU A 114 7.55 -3.59 -3.28
CA LEU A 114 7.36 -2.58 -2.24
C LEU A 114 6.47 -3.11 -1.12
N THR A 115 6.50 -2.40 0.02
CA THR A 115 5.61 -2.65 1.18
C THR A 115 4.86 -1.37 1.56
N ILE A 116 3.56 -1.48 1.76
CA ILE A 116 2.71 -0.42 2.30
C ILE A 116 2.26 -0.82 3.69
N ARG A 117 2.66 -0.06 4.70
CA ARG A 117 2.19 -0.22 6.08
C ARG A 117 1.09 0.80 6.36
N ILE A 118 -0.11 0.32 6.69
CA ILE A 118 -1.31 1.15 6.93
C ILE A 118 -1.48 1.40 8.42
N HIS A 119 -1.62 2.67 8.79
CA HIS A 119 -1.80 3.18 10.14
C HIS A 119 -2.77 4.36 10.17
N GLN A 120 -3.17 4.73 11.39
CA GLN A 120 -3.87 5.96 11.70
C GLN A 120 -3.06 6.75 12.74
N ASN A 121 -2.96 8.06 12.53
CA ASN A 121 -2.23 8.94 13.43
C ASN A 121 -3.08 9.35 14.65
N SER A 122 -2.42 9.92 15.63
CA SER A 122 -3.07 10.54 16.79
C SER A 122 -2.15 11.59 17.38
N TYR A 123 -2.72 12.69 17.84
CA TYR A 123 -1.97 13.77 18.48
C TYR A 123 -2.77 14.35 19.66
N HIS A 124 -2.12 15.05 20.58
CA HIS A 124 -2.79 15.60 21.77
C HIS A 124 -3.69 16.82 21.45
N GLU A 125 -3.44 17.50 20.32
CA GLU A 125 -4.28 18.61 19.84
C GLU A 125 -5.30 18.07 18.83
N GLU A 126 -6.58 18.17 19.12
CA GLU A 126 -7.68 17.69 18.29
C GLU A 126 -7.77 18.38 16.91
N ALA A 127 -7.29 19.63 16.80
CA ALA A 127 -7.31 20.36 15.54
C ALA A 127 -6.31 19.81 14.49
N ILE A 128 -5.35 18.97 14.91
CA ILE A 128 -4.35 18.39 14.02
C ILE A 128 -5.00 17.31 13.14
N ASN A 129 -4.79 17.45 11.83
CA ASN A 129 -5.40 16.58 10.81
C ASN A 129 -4.47 16.35 9.61
N GLY A 130 -4.93 15.50 8.68
CA GLY A 130 -4.32 15.26 7.37
C GLY A 130 -3.52 13.96 7.27
N GLY A 131 -3.58 13.32 6.11
CA GLY A 131 -2.82 12.10 5.80
C GLY A 131 -1.35 12.39 5.54
N GLN A 132 -0.47 11.53 6.05
CA GLN A 132 0.97 11.68 5.94
C GLN A 132 1.68 10.36 5.65
N VAL A 133 2.68 10.40 4.76
CA VAL A 133 3.48 9.22 4.43
C VAL A 133 4.89 9.36 4.98
N PHE A 134 5.33 8.35 5.73
CA PHE A 134 6.68 8.27 6.28
C PHE A 134 7.54 7.28 5.50
N TYR A 135 8.83 7.59 5.35
CA TYR A 135 9.82 6.74 4.71
C TYR A 135 11.14 6.72 5.50
N TYR A 136 11.95 5.68 5.30
CA TYR A 136 13.28 5.65 5.92
C TYR A 136 14.18 6.73 5.32
N LYS A 137 14.79 7.55 6.16
CA LYS A 137 15.48 8.79 5.79
C LYS A 137 16.56 8.65 4.71
N THR A 138 17.21 7.47 4.61
CA THR A 138 18.26 7.21 3.63
C THR A 138 17.78 6.37 2.44
N SER A 139 16.49 6.02 2.38
CA SER A 139 15.92 5.22 1.31
C SER A 139 15.42 6.08 0.15
N GLU A 140 16.18 6.20 -0.93
CA GLU A 140 15.75 6.93 -2.14
C GLU A 140 14.50 6.31 -2.77
N LYS A 141 14.43 4.97 -2.83
CA LYS A 141 13.25 4.27 -3.33
C LYS A 141 12.03 4.48 -2.43
N GLY A 142 12.23 4.44 -1.11
CA GLY A 142 11.17 4.72 -0.13
C GLY A 142 10.70 6.17 -0.22
N LYS A 143 11.63 7.13 -0.38
CA LYS A 143 11.30 8.55 -0.58
C LYS A 143 10.44 8.75 -1.83
N ARG A 144 10.85 8.19 -2.96
CA ARG A 144 10.09 8.28 -4.22
C ARG A 144 8.67 7.70 -4.09
N LEU A 145 8.53 6.54 -3.44
CA LEU A 145 7.23 5.95 -3.16
C LEU A 145 6.38 6.87 -2.27
N ALA A 146 6.97 7.39 -1.19
CA ALA A 146 6.31 8.31 -0.27
C ALA A 146 5.84 9.60 -0.97
N ASP A 147 6.67 10.20 -1.81
CA ASP A 147 6.33 11.42 -2.56
C ASP A 147 5.16 11.18 -3.53
N ILE A 148 5.13 10.03 -4.19
CA ILE A 148 4.02 9.65 -5.10
C ILE A 148 2.72 9.50 -4.31
N LEU A 149 2.74 8.77 -3.18
CA LEU A 149 1.56 8.52 -2.36
C LEU A 149 1.08 9.80 -1.66
N GLN A 150 2.00 10.63 -1.14
CA GLN A 150 1.65 11.89 -0.51
C GLN A 150 0.90 12.83 -1.47
N LYS A 151 1.39 12.95 -2.71
CA LYS A 151 0.68 13.73 -3.74
C LYS A 151 -0.71 13.17 -4.06
N ARG A 152 -0.94 11.87 -3.89
CA ARG A 152 -2.26 11.26 -4.08
C ARG A 152 -3.23 11.62 -2.96
N PHE A 153 -2.75 11.85 -1.76
CA PHE A 153 -3.61 12.33 -0.68
C PHE A 153 -4.24 13.69 -0.97
N ASP A 154 -3.61 14.55 -1.76
CA ASP A 154 -4.16 15.83 -2.17
C ASP A 154 -5.48 15.66 -2.94
N PHE A 155 -5.65 14.55 -3.69
CA PHE A 155 -6.90 14.23 -4.39
C PHE A 155 -8.04 13.76 -3.47
N VAL A 156 -7.72 13.18 -2.32
CA VAL A 156 -8.72 12.65 -1.37
C VAL A 156 -9.06 13.66 -0.29
N LEU A 157 -8.02 14.31 0.24
CA LEU A 157 -8.12 15.22 1.36
C LEU A 157 -8.31 16.67 0.94
N GLY A 158 -8.05 16.97 -0.37
CA GLY A 158 -8.18 18.30 -0.93
C GLY A 158 -7.13 19.28 -0.41
N GLU A 159 -7.37 20.57 -0.61
CA GLU A 159 -6.45 21.67 -0.25
C GLU A 159 -6.16 21.78 1.26
N ASN A 160 -6.93 21.09 2.09
CA ASN A 160 -6.74 21.08 3.55
C ASN A 160 -5.58 20.18 4.00
N ASN A 161 -5.10 19.26 3.15
CA ASN A 161 -3.95 18.44 3.49
C ASN A 161 -2.63 19.20 3.25
N ARG A 162 -2.09 19.81 4.31
CA ARG A 162 -0.79 20.50 4.26
C ARG A 162 0.40 19.59 4.60
N ARG A 163 0.16 18.28 4.74
CA ARG A 163 1.20 17.31 5.08
C ARG A 163 2.09 17.03 3.88
N GLN A 164 3.35 16.72 4.17
CA GLN A 164 4.34 16.30 3.18
C GLN A 164 4.91 14.95 3.56
N ALA A 165 5.45 14.21 2.59
CA ALA A 165 6.21 13.00 2.86
C ALA A 165 7.35 13.32 3.83
N LYS A 166 7.49 12.51 4.90
CA LYS A 166 8.39 12.82 6.02
C LYS A 166 9.42 11.71 6.23
N PRO A 167 10.73 12.04 6.28
CA PRO A 167 11.75 11.07 6.64
C PRO A 167 11.60 10.66 8.12
N ASN A 168 11.88 9.39 8.39
CA ASN A 168 11.88 8.84 9.74
C ASN A 168 13.01 7.81 9.89
N ASP A 169 13.63 7.76 11.06
CA ASP A 169 14.72 6.85 11.40
C ASP A 169 14.52 6.16 12.76
N THR A 170 13.28 6.12 13.25
CA THR A 170 12.93 5.52 14.54
C THR A 170 11.94 4.37 14.43
N TYR A 171 11.14 4.31 13.37
CA TYR A 171 10.15 3.24 13.21
C TYR A 171 10.81 1.92 12.84
N TYR A 172 10.52 0.89 13.63
CA TYR A 172 11.18 -0.41 13.57
C TYR A 172 11.16 -1.02 12.16
N LEU A 173 10.01 -1.07 11.47
CA LEU A 173 9.92 -1.66 10.14
C LEU A 173 10.68 -0.85 9.08
N LEU A 174 10.68 0.48 9.19
CA LEU A 174 11.46 1.31 8.26
C LEU A 174 12.97 1.02 8.35
N LEU A 175 13.47 0.66 9.54
CA LEU A 175 14.87 0.35 9.79
C LEU A 175 15.28 -1.06 9.34
N HIS A 176 14.37 -2.03 9.40
CA HIS A 176 14.73 -3.45 9.30
C HIS A 176 14.19 -4.15 8.05
N VAL A 177 13.27 -3.55 7.32
CA VAL A 177 12.77 -4.07 6.04
C VAL A 177 13.70 -3.65 4.91
N LYS A 178 14.08 -4.62 4.05
CA LYS A 178 15.06 -4.44 2.97
C LYS A 178 14.45 -3.86 1.70
N SER A 179 13.19 -4.21 1.41
CA SER A 179 12.47 -3.67 0.26
C SER A 179 12.03 -2.22 0.49
N PRO A 180 11.72 -1.45 -0.57
CA PRO A 180 11.10 -0.14 -0.39
C PRO A 180 9.85 -0.25 0.47
N ILE A 181 9.80 0.47 1.58
CA ILE A 181 8.68 0.48 2.52
C ILE A 181 8.31 1.90 2.91
N VAL A 182 7.02 2.15 3.08
CA VAL A 182 6.46 3.38 3.63
C VAL A 182 5.42 3.08 4.69
N ILE A 183 5.25 4.00 5.63
CA ILE A 183 4.14 3.99 6.59
C ILE A 183 3.17 5.09 6.15
N VAL A 184 1.92 4.70 5.96
CA VAL A 184 0.83 5.58 5.54
C VAL A 184 -0.06 5.83 6.73
N GLU A 185 0.01 7.04 7.27
CA GLU A 185 -0.92 7.56 8.29
C GLU A 185 -2.11 8.19 7.55
N CYS A 186 -3.24 7.48 7.52
CA CYS A 186 -4.38 7.86 6.67
C CYS A 186 -5.14 9.10 7.17
N GLY A 187 -5.03 9.41 8.47
CA GLY A 187 -5.67 10.54 9.14
C GLY A 187 -5.48 10.43 10.65
N PHE A 188 -6.01 11.39 11.41
CA PHE A 188 -5.87 11.47 12.85
C PHE A 188 -7.12 10.99 13.58
N LEU A 189 -6.99 9.91 14.35
CA LEU A 189 -8.07 9.40 15.22
C LEU A 189 -8.37 10.31 16.42
N SER A 190 -7.50 11.27 16.72
CA SER A 190 -7.70 12.32 17.71
C SER A 190 -8.55 13.49 17.21
N ASN A 191 -8.85 13.57 15.91
CA ASN A 191 -9.67 14.60 15.30
C ASN A 191 -11.06 14.04 14.99
N TRP A 192 -12.12 14.66 15.48
CA TRP A 192 -13.50 14.17 15.33
C TRP A 192 -13.95 14.01 13.88
N ASP A 193 -13.63 14.98 13.02
CA ASP A 193 -14.03 14.94 11.61
C ASP A 193 -13.27 13.85 10.85
N GLU A 194 -11.98 13.65 11.16
CA GLU A 194 -11.20 12.58 10.53
C GLU A 194 -11.57 11.21 11.05
N ALA A 195 -11.80 11.04 12.36
CA ALA A 195 -12.28 9.79 12.94
C ALA A 195 -13.62 9.37 12.30
N ALA A 196 -14.58 10.30 12.17
CA ALA A 196 -15.86 10.04 11.52
C ALA A 196 -15.68 9.64 10.05
N ARG A 197 -14.82 10.33 9.29
CA ARG A 197 -14.50 9.97 7.89
C ARG A 197 -13.81 8.62 7.77
N LEU A 198 -12.83 8.33 8.62
CA LEU A 198 -12.10 7.07 8.62
C LEU A 198 -12.99 5.86 8.90
N ASN A 199 -14.10 6.05 9.63
CA ASN A 199 -15.14 5.03 9.84
C ASN A 199 -16.15 4.93 8.69
N SER A 200 -16.14 5.86 7.72
CA SER A 200 -17.02 5.80 6.55
C SER A 200 -16.48 4.83 5.50
N THR A 201 -17.34 3.92 5.06
CA THR A 201 -17.03 2.96 3.99
C THR A 201 -16.58 3.66 2.71
N ASP A 202 -17.27 4.72 2.29
CA ASP A 202 -16.95 5.47 1.07
C ASP A 202 -15.57 6.15 1.17
N TYR A 203 -15.24 6.69 2.34
CA TYR A 203 -13.95 7.33 2.53
C TYR A 203 -12.81 6.30 2.56
N GLN A 204 -13.01 5.14 3.19
CA GLN A 204 -12.05 4.03 3.16
C GLN A 204 -11.81 3.52 1.73
N ASP A 205 -12.86 3.43 0.90
CA ASP A 205 -12.73 3.06 -0.52
C ASP A 205 -11.94 4.11 -1.30
N ARG A 206 -12.20 5.39 -1.08
CA ARG A 206 -11.43 6.49 -1.70
C ARG A 206 -9.96 6.47 -1.29
N LEU A 207 -9.66 6.20 -0.01
CA LEU A 207 -8.28 6.04 0.47
C LEU A 207 -7.59 4.86 -0.21
N ALA A 208 -8.23 3.69 -0.19
CA ALA A 208 -7.68 2.47 -0.80
C ALA A 208 -7.45 2.66 -2.32
N TRP A 209 -8.41 3.25 -3.03
CA TRP A 209 -8.26 3.59 -4.45
C TRP A 209 -7.10 4.57 -4.69
N THR A 210 -6.94 5.56 -3.84
CA THR A 210 -5.88 6.55 -3.92
C THR A 210 -4.50 5.92 -3.75
N LEU A 211 -4.34 5.05 -2.76
CA LEU A 211 -3.12 4.28 -2.53
C LEU A 211 -2.82 3.34 -3.70
N HIS A 212 -3.84 2.62 -4.19
CA HIS A 212 -3.74 1.74 -5.36
C HIS A 212 -3.18 2.49 -6.57
N MET A 213 -3.75 3.64 -6.95
CA MET A 213 -3.28 4.43 -8.08
C MET A 213 -1.83 4.93 -7.91
N GLY A 214 -1.44 5.26 -6.68
CA GLY A 214 -0.07 5.65 -6.35
C GLY A 214 0.91 4.48 -6.47
N ILE A 215 0.53 3.31 -6.00
CA ILE A 215 1.32 2.07 -6.09
C ILE A 215 1.52 1.68 -7.56
N LEU A 216 0.47 1.66 -8.38
CA LEU A 216 0.60 1.35 -9.80
C LEU A 216 1.52 2.35 -10.51
N ARG A 217 1.40 3.65 -10.20
CA ARG A 217 2.32 4.66 -10.73
C ARG A 217 3.77 4.36 -10.35
N TYR A 218 4.03 4.00 -9.10
CA TYR A 218 5.38 3.66 -8.66
C TYR A 218 5.93 2.44 -9.40
N LEU A 219 5.15 1.36 -9.49
CA LEU A 219 5.54 0.11 -10.16
C LEU A 219 5.85 0.32 -11.66
N ASN A 220 5.06 1.17 -12.34
CA ASN A 220 5.22 1.44 -13.77
C ASN A 220 6.33 2.44 -14.12
N THR A 221 6.98 3.02 -13.12
CA THR A 221 8.02 4.06 -13.33
C THR A 221 9.38 3.65 -12.76
N GLN A 222 9.59 2.36 -12.46
CA GLN A 222 10.88 1.81 -12.02
C GLN A 222 11.89 1.64 -13.16
#